data_2e6a071dce65e21082d21d5b355246d8
#
_entry.id   2e6a071dce65e21082d21d5b355246d8
#
_cell.length_a   1.000
_cell.length_b   1.000
_cell.length_c   1.000
_cell.angle_alpha   90.00
_cell.angle_beta   90.00
_cell.angle_gamma   90.00
#
_symmetry.space_group_name_H-M   'P 1'
#
loop_
_entity.id
_entity.type
_entity.pdbx_description
1 polymer ?
#
loop_
_entity_poly.entity_id
_entity_poly.type
_entity_poly.pdbx_seq_one_letter_code
_entity_poly.pdbx_strand_id
1 'polypeptide(L)'
;MRRAGLEEAQAGIRIAGRNINNLRYADDTTLIAESEEDLKSLLMIVKEESEKVCLKVNIQKTKIMASGPITSWEIDGETVETVADFVFGGSKITADGDCRHEIKRRLLLGRKVMTNLDSIFKSRDITLPTKVSLVKAIVFPVVKYGYES
;
A
#
# COMPACT_ATOMS: atom_id res chain seq x y z
N MET A 1 -2.30 -16.18 -10.26
CA MET A 1 -3.37 -15.28 -9.74
C MET A 1 -3.84 -14.18 -10.72
N ARG A 2 -3.65 -14.29 -12.02
CA ARG A 2 -4.03 -13.22 -12.97
C ARG A 2 -5.52 -13.16 -13.33
N ARG A 3 -6.37 -14.09 -12.89
CA ARG A 3 -7.81 -14.12 -13.18
C ARG A 3 -8.57 -14.78 -12.03
N ALA A 4 -8.63 -14.15 -10.89
CA ALA A 4 -9.48 -14.61 -9.80
C ALA A 4 -10.84 -13.92 -9.93
N GLY A 5 -11.68 -14.21 -10.93
CA GLY A 5 -13.10 -13.78 -11.00
C GLY A 5 -13.50 -12.40 -10.41
N LEU A 6 -12.54 -11.66 -9.87
CA LEU A 6 -12.75 -10.37 -9.21
C LEU A 6 -13.14 -9.26 -10.20
N GLU A 7 -12.78 -9.42 -11.49
CA GLU A 7 -13.12 -8.42 -12.53
C GLU A 7 -14.63 -8.42 -12.85
N GLU A 8 -15.33 -9.52 -12.57
CA GLU A 8 -16.78 -9.66 -12.79
C GLU A 8 -17.60 -9.32 -11.55
N ALA A 9 -16.95 -9.16 -10.37
CA ALA A 9 -17.65 -8.80 -9.15
C ALA A 9 -18.17 -7.36 -9.23
N GLN A 10 -19.45 -7.14 -8.93
CA GLN A 10 -20.05 -5.80 -8.85
C GLN A 10 -19.55 -5.01 -7.63
N ALA A 11 -19.00 -5.70 -6.63
CA ALA A 11 -18.39 -5.11 -5.44
C ALA A 11 -17.15 -4.29 -5.80
N GLY A 12 -16.88 -3.20 -5.08
CA GLY A 12 -15.75 -2.31 -5.29
C GLY A 12 -16.12 -0.83 -5.18
N ILE A 13 -15.15 0.03 -5.40
CA ILE A 13 -15.36 1.49 -5.43
C ILE A 13 -15.22 2.01 -6.87
N ARG A 14 -15.99 3.04 -7.22
CA ARG A 14 -15.90 3.66 -8.54
C ARG A 14 -14.94 4.83 -8.55
N ILE A 15 -13.83 4.71 -9.30
CA ILE A 15 -12.86 5.78 -9.51
C ILE A 15 -12.75 6.06 -11.00
N ALA A 16 -13.01 7.31 -11.40
CA ALA A 16 -12.97 7.75 -12.80
C ALA A 16 -13.78 6.84 -13.76
N GLY A 17 -14.97 6.40 -13.31
CA GLY A 17 -15.87 5.54 -14.09
C GLY A 17 -15.48 4.05 -14.14
N ARG A 18 -14.38 3.65 -13.51
CA ARG A 18 -13.94 2.25 -13.41
C ARG A 18 -14.26 1.70 -12.03
N ASN A 19 -14.74 0.46 -11.97
CA ASN A 19 -14.90 -0.25 -10.71
C ASN A 19 -13.55 -0.82 -10.29
N ILE A 20 -13.08 -0.44 -9.09
CA ILE A 20 -11.84 -0.93 -8.50
C ILE A 20 -12.19 -1.69 -7.23
N ASN A 21 -11.97 -2.98 -7.23
CA ASN A 21 -12.25 -3.87 -6.10
C ASN A 21 -10.99 -4.52 -5.53
N ASN A 22 -9.87 -4.44 -6.21
CA ASN A 22 -8.59 -4.95 -5.73
C ASN A 22 -7.40 -4.15 -6.27
N LEU A 23 -6.34 -4.10 -5.46
CA LEU A 23 -5.02 -3.62 -5.85
C LEU A 23 -4.01 -4.73 -5.55
N ARG A 24 -3.05 -4.95 -6.45
CA ARG A 24 -2.04 -6.01 -6.32
C ARG A 24 -0.65 -5.43 -6.47
N TYR A 25 0.22 -5.81 -5.56
CA TYR A 25 1.63 -5.46 -5.61
C TYR A 25 2.47 -6.65 -5.14
N ALA A 26 3.21 -7.26 -6.05
CA ALA A 26 3.94 -8.52 -5.81
C ALA A 26 3.02 -9.62 -5.27
N ASP A 27 3.23 -10.07 -4.03
CA ASP A 27 2.43 -11.04 -3.29
C ASP A 27 1.32 -10.40 -2.42
N ASP A 28 1.36 -9.08 -2.24
CA ASP A 28 0.34 -8.37 -1.49
C ASP A 28 -0.90 -8.09 -2.35
N THR A 29 -2.07 -8.30 -1.78
CA THR A 29 -3.37 -7.99 -2.40
C THR A 29 -4.21 -7.20 -1.42
N THR A 30 -4.72 -6.04 -1.85
CA THR A 30 -5.70 -5.24 -1.11
C THR A 30 -7.05 -5.38 -1.78
N LEU A 31 -8.07 -5.76 -1.03
CA LEU A 31 -9.47 -5.77 -1.46
C LEU A 31 -10.13 -4.46 -1.02
N ILE A 32 -10.99 -3.92 -1.86
CA ILE A 32 -11.65 -2.63 -1.62
C ILE A 32 -13.14 -2.79 -1.91
N ALA A 33 -13.98 -2.36 -0.98
CA ALA A 33 -15.42 -2.38 -1.13
C ALA A 33 -16.08 -1.21 -0.38
N GLU A 34 -17.30 -0.87 -0.74
CA GLU A 34 -18.10 0.18 -0.09
C GLU A 34 -18.84 -0.35 1.15
N SER A 35 -19.12 -1.65 1.22
CA SER A 35 -19.78 -2.30 2.34
C SER A 35 -18.99 -3.49 2.89
N GLU A 36 -19.31 -3.87 4.12
CA GLU A 36 -18.71 -5.05 4.78
C GLU A 36 -19.11 -6.34 4.08
N GLU A 37 -20.37 -6.46 3.63
CA GLU A 37 -20.89 -7.61 2.91
C GLU A 37 -20.19 -7.82 1.58
N ASP A 38 -19.96 -6.73 0.83
CA ASP A 38 -19.22 -6.75 -0.43
C ASP A 38 -17.78 -7.20 -0.20
N LEU A 39 -17.15 -6.69 0.86
CA LEU A 39 -15.77 -7.06 1.19
C LEU A 39 -15.66 -8.54 1.57
N LYS A 40 -16.63 -9.08 2.33
CA LYS A 40 -16.73 -10.52 2.64
C LYS A 40 -16.86 -11.36 1.37
N SER A 41 -17.73 -10.93 0.45
CA SER A 41 -17.93 -11.62 -0.82
C SER A 41 -16.66 -11.66 -1.67
N LEU A 42 -15.94 -10.53 -1.77
CA LEU A 42 -14.65 -10.47 -2.47
C LEU A 42 -13.59 -11.37 -1.82
N LEU A 43 -13.55 -11.41 -0.50
CA LEU A 43 -12.62 -12.25 0.24
C LEU A 43 -12.88 -13.73 0.01
N MET A 44 -14.16 -14.15 -0.01
CA MET A 44 -14.53 -15.54 -0.30
C MET A 44 -14.09 -15.96 -1.71
N ILE A 45 -14.28 -15.11 -2.72
CA ILE A 45 -13.81 -15.35 -4.09
C ILE A 45 -12.29 -15.53 -4.11
N VAL A 46 -11.54 -14.63 -3.45
CA VAL A 46 -10.07 -14.73 -3.39
C VAL A 46 -9.64 -16.00 -2.69
N LYS A 47 -10.31 -16.38 -1.61
CA LYS A 47 -10.01 -17.61 -0.85
C LYS A 47 -10.22 -18.83 -1.72
N GLU A 48 -11.38 -18.99 -2.34
CA GLU A 48 -11.69 -20.11 -3.22
C GLU A 48 -10.71 -20.25 -4.38
N GLU A 49 -10.38 -19.11 -5.04
CA GLU A 49 -9.41 -19.10 -6.14
C GLU A 49 -7.98 -19.42 -5.68
N SER A 50 -7.61 -18.98 -4.49
CA SER A 50 -6.28 -19.28 -3.94
C SER A 50 -6.16 -20.76 -3.53
N GLU A 51 -7.21 -21.36 -2.98
CA GLU A 51 -7.26 -22.78 -2.64
C GLU A 51 -7.12 -23.68 -3.87
N LYS A 52 -7.71 -23.31 -5.01
CA LYS A 52 -7.55 -24.04 -6.28
C LYS A 52 -6.10 -24.16 -6.75
N VAL A 53 -5.25 -23.23 -6.36
CA VAL A 53 -3.81 -23.22 -6.68
C VAL A 53 -2.93 -23.57 -5.47
N CYS A 54 -3.51 -24.19 -4.44
CA CYS A 54 -2.84 -24.60 -3.21
C CYS A 54 -2.19 -23.44 -2.44
N LEU A 55 -2.69 -22.22 -2.57
CA LEU A 55 -2.28 -21.06 -1.80
C LEU A 55 -3.28 -20.83 -0.66
N LYS A 56 -2.77 -20.46 0.52
CA LYS A 56 -3.61 -20.09 1.67
C LYS A 56 -3.45 -18.63 2.00
N VAL A 57 -4.56 -17.97 2.31
CA VAL A 57 -4.55 -16.60 2.84
C VAL A 57 -3.92 -16.64 4.23
N ASN A 58 -2.93 -15.79 4.47
CA ASN A 58 -2.30 -15.66 5.77
C ASN A 58 -3.11 -14.69 6.65
N ILE A 59 -3.99 -15.22 7.49
CA ILE A 59 -4.91 -14.44 8.33
C ILE A 59 -4.14 -13.55 9.31
N GLN A 60 -3.04 -14.03 9.89
CA GLN A 60 -2.23 -13.25 10.84
C GLN A 60 -1.56 -12.02 10.20
N LYS A 61 -1.28 -12.05 8.90
CA LYS A 61 -0.76 -10.91 8.15
C LYS A 61 -1.86 -10.07 7.50
N THR A 62 -3.08 -10.60 7.43
CA THR A 62 -4.23 -9.90 6.87
C THR A 62 -4.70 -8.84 7.86
N LYS A 63 -4.95 -7.64 7.37
CA LYS A 63 -5.44 -6.51 8.16
C LYS A 63 -6.65 -5.91 7.48
N ILE A 64 -7.57 -5.39 8.28
CA ILE A 64 -8.73 -4.66 7.80
C ILE A 64 -8.66 -3.20 8.20
N MET A 65 -9.03 -2.32 7.29
CA MET A 65 -9.13 -0.89 7.53
C MET A 65 -10.47 -0.39 7.01
N ALA A 66 -11.13 0.43 7.80
CA ALA A 66 -12.37 1.09 7.39
C ALA A 66 -12.37 2.57 7.78
N SER A 67 -13.13 3.36 7.05
CA SER A 67 -13.38 4.76 7.36
C SER A 67 -14.45 4.97 8.43
N GLY A 68 -15.11 3.90 8.88
CA GLY A 68 -16.13 3.89 9.92
C GLY A 68 -15.83 2.89 11.05
N PRO A 69 -16.66 2.85 12.10
CA PRO A 69 -16.47 1.91 13.19
C PRO A 69 -16.74 0.48 12.70
N ILE A 70 -15.71 -0.37 12.82
CA ILE A 70 -15.84 -1.83 12.68
C ILE A 70 -15.66 -2.44 14.06
N THR A 71 -16.58 -3.30 14.48
CA THR A 71 -16.56 -3.90 15.81
C THR A 71 -15.61 -5.09 15.91
N SER A 72 -15.67 -6.01 14.99
CA SER A 72 -14.75 -7.13 14.87
C SER A 72 -14.91 -7.80 13.52
N TRP A 73 -13.83 -8.34 12.97
CA TRP A 73 -13.86 -9.09 11.72
C TRP A 73 -13.19 -10.44 11.89
N GLU A 74 -13.81 -11.48 11.38
CA GLU A 74 -13.31 -12.84 11.50
C GLU A 74 -13.22 -13.49 10.13
N ILE A 75 -12.14 -14.23 9.93
CA ILE A 75 -11.92 -15.11 8.77
C ILE A 75 -11.66 -16.50 9.33
N ASP A 76 -12.48 -17.48 8.95
CA ASP A 76 -12.36 -18.88 9.41
C ASP A 76 -12.33 -19.04 10.95
N GLY A 77 -13.02 -18.18 11.68
CA GLY A 77 -13.05 -18.17 13.14
C GLY A 77 -11.81 -17.52 13.79
N GLU A 78 -10.90 -16.98 13.00
CA GLU A 78 -9.78 -16.18 13.50
C GLU A 78 -10.07 -14.68 13.34
N THR A 79 -9.85 -13.91 14.40
CA THR A 79 -10.04 -12.46 14.40
C THR A 79 -8.96 -11.77 13.57
N VAL A 80 -9.40 -10.90 12.66
CA VAL A 80 -8.50 -10.06 11.84
C VAL A 80 -8.20 -8.76 12.55
N GLU A 81 -6.94 -8.35 12.54
CA GLU A 81 -6.50 -7.08 13.13
C GLU A 81 -7.10 -5.89 12.39
N THR A 82 -7.81 -5.01 13.10
CA THR A 82 -8.28 -3.73 12.57
C THR A 82 -7.22 -2.68 12.77
N VAL A 83 -6.85 -1.98 11.71
CA VAL A 83 -5.79 -0.95 11.72
C VAL A 83 -6.30 0.38 11.19
N ALA A 84 -5.74 1.48 11.70
CA ALA A 84 -6.03 2.83 11.24
C ALA A 84 -5.20 3.21 10.00
N ASP A 85 -4.09 2.52 9.77
CA ASP A 85 -3.19 2.73 8.63
C ASP A 85 -2.43 1.45 8.27
N PHE A 86 -1.98 1.35 7.04
CA PHE A 86 -1.08 0.28 6.59
C PHE A 86 -0.18 0.76 5.46
N VAL A 87 0.87 -0.01 5.15
CA VAL A 87 1.79 0.27 4.04
C VAL A 87 1.51 -0.71 2.90
N PHE A 88 1.11 -0.18 1.75
CA PHE A 88 0.91 -0.94 0.52
C PHE A 88 1.77 -0.39 -0.60
N GLY A 89 2.49 -1.27 -1.31
CA GLY A 89 3.39 -0.86 -2.39
C GLY A 89 4.45 0.18 -1.94
N GLY A 90 4.81 0.17 -0.64
CA GLY A 90 5.74 1.15 -0.07
C GLY A 90 5.14 2.51 0.28
N SER A 91 3.84 2.74 0.08
CA SER A 91 3.14 3.97 0.46
C SER A 91 2.22 3.74 1.67
N LYS A 92 2.19 4.68 2.60
CA LYS A 92 1.33 4.63 3.78
C LYS A 92 -0.07 5.11 3.42
N ILE A 93 -1.06 4.26 3.66
CA ILE A 93 -2.48 4.54 3.44
C ILE A 93 -3.15 4.64 4.81
N THR A 94 -3.99 5.64 5.02
CA THR A 94 -4.72 5.90 6.26
C THR A 94 -6.23 5.80 6.04
N ALA A 95 -6.97 5.39 7.06
CA ALA A 95 -8.42 5.20 7.00
C ALA A 95 -9.19 6.50 6.70
N ASP A 96 -8.63 7.65 7.08
CA ASP A 96 -9.19 8.98 6.82
C ASP A 96 -8.84 9.54 5.43
N GLY A 97 -8.01 8.80 4.64
CA GLY A 97 -7.54 9.25 3.34
C GLY A 97 -6.55 10.41 3.37
N ASP A 98 -6.02 10.78 4.55
CA ASP A 98 -5.11 11.91 4.69
C ASP A 98 -3.69 11.58 4.22
N CYS A 99 -3.30 12.10 3.07
CA CYS A 99 -1.97 11.91 2.49
C CYS A 99 -0.84 12.64 3.25
N ARG A 100 -1.15 13.55 4.18
CA ARG A 100 -0.15 14.33 4.94
C ARG A 100 0.81 13.44 5.72
N HIS A 101 0.34 12.31 6.24
CA HIS A 101 1.16 11.33 6.95
C HIS A 101 2.21 10.71 6.04
N GLU A 102 1.82 10.32 4.82
CA GLU A 102 2.77 9.77 3.84
C GLU A 102 3.76 10.83 3.37
N ILE A 103 3.32 12.06 3.09
CA ILE A 103 4.20 13.16 2.69
C ILE A 103 5.26 13.42 3.77
N LYS A 104 4.86 13.52 5.05
CA LYS A 104 5.80 13.69 6.17
C LYS A 104 6.78 12.52 6.27
N ARG A 105 6.29 11.29 6.12
CA ARG A 105 7.13 10.09 6.13
C ARG A 105 8.18 10.12 5.01
N ARG A 106 7.80 10.48 3.80
CA ARG A 106 8.72 10.60 2.65
C ARG A 106 9.77 11.67 2.85
N LEU A 107 9.38 12.82 3.37
CA LEU A 107 10.32 13.90 3.69
C LEU A 107 11.33 13.46 4.76
N LEU A 108 10.90 12.72 5.79
CA LEU A 108 11.80 12.17 6.81
C LEU A 108 12.76 11.14 6.22
N LEU A 109 12.29 10.25 5.33
CA LEU A 109 13.15 9.30 4.62
C LEU A 109 14.18 10.03 3.75
N GLY A 110 13.77 11.04 2.99
CA GLY A 110 14.67 11.86 2.19
C GLY A 110 15.74 12.56 3.05
N ARG A 111 15.33 13.11 4.21
CA ARG A 111 16.27 13.69 5.18
C ARG A 111 17.27 12.65 5.71
N LYS A 112 16.82 11.45 6.04
CA LYS A 112 17.70 10.36 6.50
C LYS A 112 18.71 9.99 5.42
N VAL A 113 18.29 9.89 4.15
CA VAL A 113 19.21 9.65 3.02
C VAL A 113 20.23 10.78 2.87
N MET A 114 19.81 12.05 2.98
CA MET A 114 20.71 13.19 2.96
C MET A 114 21.76 13.11 4.07
N THR A 115 21.33 12.74 5.29
CA THR A 115 22.27 12.58 6.44
C THR A 115 23.26 11.45 6.20
N ASN A 116 22.85 10.34 5.59
CA ASN A 116 23.76 9.24 5.24
C ASN A 116 24.79 9.65 4.18
N LEU A 117 24.50 10.64 3.36
CA LEU A 117 25.40 11.19 2.33
C LEU A 117 26.21 12.41 2.82
N ASP A 118 26.12 12.78 4.10
CA ASP A 118 26.71 13.99 4.66
C ASP A 118 28.22 14.07 4.43
N SER A 119 28.96 12.96 4.56
CA SER A 119 30.40 12.88 4.28
C SER A 119 30.74 13.25 2.82
N ILE A 120 29.89 12.80 1.88
CA ILE A 120 30.05 13.12 0.45
C ILE A 120 29.76 14.60 0.21
N PHE A 121 28.70 15.13 0.80
CA PHE A 121 28.32 16.52 0.62
C PHE A 121 29.30 17.49 1.26
N LYS A 122 29.99 17.11 2.35
CA LYS A 122 31.05 17.90 3.01
C LYS A 122 32.41 17.80 2.35
N SER A 123 32.66 16.75 1.53
CA SER A 123 33.94 16.61 0.82
C SER A 123 34.21 17.78 -0.13
N ARG A 124 35.42 18.30 -0.11
CA ARG A 124 35.90 19.35 -1.03
C ARG A 124 36.36 18.80 -2.38
N ASP A 125 36.65 17.51 -2.46
CA ASP A 125 37.10 16.83 -3.66
C ASP A 125 35.97 16.54 -4.66
N ILE A 126 34.71 16.61 -4.19
CA ILE A 126 33.52 16.37 -5.00
C ILE A 126 32.94 17.71 -5.46
N THR A 127 32.83 17.88 -6.77
CA THR A 127 32.31 19.11 -7.38
C THR A 127 30.83 19.34 -7.07
N LEU A 128 30.39 20.59 -7.06
CA LEU A 128 28.98 20.93 -6.84
C LEU A 128 28.03 20.28 -7.85
N PRO A 129 28.30 20.24 -9.18
CA PRO A 129 27.45 19.53 -10.13
C PRO A 129 27.29 18.06 -9.81
N THR A 130 28.33 17.37 -9.36
CA THR A 130 28.26 15.97 -8.94
C THR A 130 27.37 15.79 -7.71
N LYS A 131 27.50 16.68 -6.71
CA LYS A 131 26.62 16.66 -5.53
C LYS A 131 25.15 16.84 -5.90
N VAL A 132 24.84 17.78 -6.80
CA VAL A 132 23.48 18.01 -7.30
C VAL A 132 22.95 16.78 -8.05
N SER A 133 23.78 16.14 -8.86
CA SER A 133 23.41 14.90 -9.57
C SER A 133 23.09 13.76 -8.59
N LEU A 134 23.86 13.62 -7.51
CA LEU A 134 23.60 12.64 -6.46
C LEU A 134 22.26 12.89 -5.74
N VAL A 135 21.94 14.14 -5.42
CA VAL A 135 20.64 14.50 -4.83
C VAL A 135 19.50 14.11 -5.76
N LYS A 136 19.61 14.45 -7.05
CA LYS A 136 18.59 14.10 -8.06
C LYS A 136 18.43 12.60 -8.24
N ALA A 137 19.52 11.83 -8.22
CA ALA A 137 19.51 10.40 -8.47
C ALA A 137 19.07 9.56 -7.25
N ILE A 138 19.36 10.02 -6.02
CA ILE A 138 19.17 9.23 -4.81
C ILE A 138 18.04 9.79 -3.93
N VAL A 139 18.06 11.10 -3.65
CA VAL A 139 17.11 11.71 -2.70
C VAL A 139 15.75 11.94 -3.34
N PHE A 140 15.69 12.48 -4.54
CA PHE A 140 14.43 12.78 -5.22
C PHE A 140 13.55 11.56 -5.46
N PRO A 141 14.06 10.39 -5.89
CA PRO A 141 13.23 9.20 -6.03
C PRO A 141 12.60 8.75 -4.71
N VAL A 142 13.33 8.85 -3.60
CA VAL A 142 12.80 8.51 -2.27
C VAL A 142 11.66 9.43 -1.85
N VAL A 143 11.81 10.74 -2.08
CA VAL A 143 10.79 11.73 -1.71
C VAL A 143 9.58 11.68 -2.64
N LYS A 144 9.81 11.49 -3.94
CA LYS A 144 8.76 11.50 -4.97
C LYS A 144 8.08 10.14 -5.20
N TYR A 145 8.54 9.08 -4.56
CA TYR A 145 7.96 7.75 -4.75
C TYR A 145 6.44 7.74 -4.53
N GLY A 146 5.71 7.17 -5.48
CA GLY A 146 4.25 7.16 -5.48
C GLY A 146 3.61 8.46 -6.02
N TYR A 147 4.42 9.40 -6.53
CA TYR A 147 3.98 10.69 -7.11
C TYR A 147 4.20 10.73 -8.63
N GLU A 148 4.48 9.57 -9.23
CA GLU A 148 4.82 9.45 -10.65
C GLU A 148 3.61 9.38 -11.58
N SER A 149 2.43 9.69 -11.09
CA SER A 149 1.19 9.70 -11.89
C SER A 149 0.95 11.03 -12.60
#